data_e97146b08805f1c9208d3423387ce4be
#
_entry.id   e97146b08805f1c9208d3423387ce4be
#
_cell.length_a   1.000
_cell.length_b   1.000
_cell.length_c   1.000
_cell.angle_alpha   90.00
_cell.angle_beta   90.00
_cell.angle_gamma   90.00
#
_symmetry.space_group_name_H-M   'P 1'
#
loop_
_entity.id
_entity.type
_entity.pdbx_description
1 polymer ?
#
loop_
_entity_poly.entity_id
_entity_poly.type
_entity_poly.pdbx_seq_one_letter_code
_entity_poly.pdbx_strand_id
1 'polypeptide(L)'
;MSASLVGSEMCIRDSHHIKSYNDFINSGIQNIIDITEPITLENGKYTLKTGKLFIEKPFTKEADGSKSMIYPAEARLRNLNYSAHMYLEMALNEEGEDNPLEKVYIGELPVMLKSDICHLHGLSDEELIEQGEDPQDLGGYFIVNGSERAVVTMEEIAPNKIILERIGNVEDRRAKAIVTSIKSGFRARISLEYKKPRKSGVFLRISFP
;
A
#
# COMPACT_ATOMS: atom_id res chain seq x y z
N MET A 1 -12.57 -19.30 30.81
CA MET A 1 -12.61 -19.90 29.47
C MET A 1 -12.65 -18.85 28.32
N SER A 2 -12.15 -17.63 28.51
CA SER A 2 -12.20 -16.59 27.43
C SER A 2 -10.84 -16.18 26.85
N ALA A 3 -9.73 -16.72 27.34
CA ALA A 3 -8.39 -16.40 26.82
C ALA A 3 -8.04 -17.12 25.51
N SER A 4 -8.65 -18.26 25.22
CA SER A 4 -8.37 -19.08 24.02
C SER A 4 -8.95 -18.48 22.72
N LEU A 5 -10.05 -17.74 22.81
CA LEU A 5 -10.70 -17.14 21.63
C LEU A 5 -9.99 -15.87 21.14
N VAL A 6 -9.41 -15.08 22.06
CA VAL A 6 -8.70 -13.85 21.69
C VAL A 6 -7.40 -14.19 20.95
N GLY A 7 -6.69 -15.25 21.36
CA GLY A 7 -5.46 -15.67 20.67
C GLY A 7 -5.71 -16.21 19.25
N SER A 8 -6.81 -16.95 19.05
CA SER A 8 -7.13 -17.51 17.71
C SER A 8 -7.60 -16.43 16.72
N GLU A 9 -8.33 -15.43 17.18
CA GLU A 9 -8.75 -14.31 16.31
C GLU A 9 -7.56 -13.40 15.92
N MET A 10 -6.60 -13.20 16.81
CA MET A 10 -5.38 -12.45 16.51
C MET A 10 -4.51 -13.19 15.48
N CYS A 11 -4.30 -14.50 15.64
CA CYS A 11 -3.57 -15.33 14.68
C CYS A 11 -4.19 -15.30 13.25
N ILE A 12 -5.52 -15.28 13.15
CA ILE A 12 -6.20 -15.23 11.85
C ILE A 12 -5.99 -13.85 11.17
N ARG A 13 -5.97 -12.76 11.93
CA ARG A 13 -5.74 -11.42 11.39
C ARG A 13 -4.32 -11.25 10.86
N ASP A 14 -3.32 -11.67 11.62
CA ASP A 14 -1.92 -11.48 11.25
C ASP A 14 -1.53 -12.36 10.05
N SER A 15 -2.02 -13.60 9.98
CA SER A 15 -1.81 -14.47 8.82
C SER A 15 -2.44 -13.89 7.54
N HIS A 16 -3.55 -13.15 7.64
CA HIS A 16 -4.19 -12.50 6.50
C HIS A 16 -3.32 -11.35 5.96
N HIS A 17 -2.72 -10.53 6.81
CA HIS A 17 -1.81 -9.46 6.41
C HIS A 17 -0.58 -10.01 5.68
N ILE A 18 0.08 -11.02 6.26
CA ILE A 18 1.27 -11.65 5.66
C ILE A 18 0.92 -12.27 4.31
N LYS A 19 -0.19 -13.02 4.23
CA LYS A 19 -0.63 -13.63 2.97
C LYS A 19 -0.90 -12.58 1.89
N SER A 20 -1.64 -11.54 2.22
CA SER A 20 -1.94 -10.44 1.28
C SER A 20 -0.66 -9.74 0.80
N TYR A 21 0.31 -9.55 1.70
CA TYR A 21 1.59 -8.95 1.34
C TYR A 21 2.42 -9.88 0.44
N ASN A 22 2.47 -11.18 0.74
CA ASN A 22 3.16 -12.16 -0.09
C ASN A 22 2.54 -12.26 -1.49
N ASP A 23 1.21 -12.30 -1.60
CA ASP A 23 0.50 -12.27 -2.89
C ASP A 23 0.83 -10.99 -3.68
N PHE A 24 0.91 -9.86 -3.00
CA PHE A 24 1.28 -8.58 -3.62
C PHE A 24 2.72 -8.58 -4.16
N ILE A 25 3.69 -9.09 -3.40
CA ILE A 25 5.10 -9.14 -3.83
C ILE A 25 5.30 -10.18 -4.93
N ASN A 26 4.73 -11.37 -4.78
CA ASN A 26 5.01 -12.49 -5.68
C ASN A 26 4.36 -12.29 -7.07
N SER A 27 3.25 -11.59 -7.15
CA SER A 27 2.53 -11.39 -8.42
C SER A 27 1.92 -10.01 -8.61
N GLY A 28 1.45 -9.39 -7.52
CA GLY A 28 0.66 -8.15 -7.59
C GLY A 28 1.42 -6.99 -8.23
N ILE A 29 2.66 -6.76 -7.82
CA ILE A 29 3.47 -5.65 -8.35
C ILE A 29 3.80 -5.89 -9.82
N GLN A 30 4.21 -7.11 -10.19
CA GLN A 30 4.52 -7.44 -11.59
C GLN A 30 3.29 -7.28 -12.48
N ASN A 31 2.11 -7.73 -12.03
CA ASN A 31 0.85 -7.56 -12.77
C ASN A 31 0.52 -6.08 -13.01
N ILE A 32 0.79 -5.20 -12.03
CA ILE A 32 0.59 -3.75 -12.19
C ILE A 32 1.53 -3.20 -13.26
N ILE A 33 2.80 -3.62 -13.26
CA ILE A 33 3.79 -3.22 -14.26
C ILE A 33 3.37 -3.69 -15.65
N ASP A 34 2.93 -4.93 -15.79
CA ASP A 34 2.55 -5.53 -17.06
C ASP A 34 1.29 -4.90 -17.68
N ILE A 35 0.36 -4.41 -16.84
CA ILE A 35 -0.86 -3.70 -17.27
C ILE A 35 -0.57 -2.23 -17.60
N THR A 36 0.52 -1.67 -17.07
CA THR A 36 0.86 -0.26 -17.29
C THR A 36 1.34 -0.06 -18.74
N GLU A 37 0.66 0.82 -19.47
CA GLU A 37 1.05 1.15 -20.84
C GLU A 37 2.43 1.78 -20.88
N PRO A 38 3.23 1.52 -21.96
CA PRO A 38 4.53 2.14 -22.14
C PRO A 38 4.42 3.68 -22.11
N ILE A 39 5.34 4.32 -21.42
CA ILE A 39 5.37 5.78 -21.33
C ILE A 39 6.02 6.34 -22.60
N THR A 40 5.24 7.13 -23.36
CA THR A 40 5.72 7.78 -24.58
C THR A 40 5.94 9.27 -24.33
N LEU A 41 7.08 9.79 -24.77
CA LEU A 41 7.48 11.19 -24.66
C LEU A 41 7.73 11.80 -26.03
N GLU A 42 7.64 13.13 -26.15
CA GLU A 42 7.92 13.91 -27.35
C GLU A 42 7.22 13.39 -28.61
N ASN A 43 5.88 13.28 -28.55
CA ASN A 43 5.06 12.81 -29.66
C ASN A 43 5.44 11.41 -30.20
N GLY A 44 5.93 10.53 -29.32
CA GLY A 44 6.28 9.17 -29.68
C GLY A 44 7.74 8.97 -30.08
N LYS A 45 8.58 10.00 -30.01
CA LYS A 45 10.00 9.86 -30.30
C LYS A 45 10.72 8.93 -29.33
N TYR A 46 10.38 9.04 -28.03
CA TYR A 46 10.93 8.19 -26.97
C TYR A 46 9.84 7.32 -26.37
N THR A 47 10.13 6.05 -26.19
CA THR A 47 9.25 5.09 -25.55
C THR A 47 10.00 4.35 -24.45
N LEU A 48 9.51 4.45 -23.20
CA LEU A 48 10.04 3.69 -22.08
C LEU A 48 9.27 2.38 -21.97
N LYS A 49 9.96 1.27 -22.23
CA LYS A 49 9.44 -0.09 -21.99
C LYS A 49 9.89 -0.58 -20.62
N THR A 50 9.02 -1.28 -19.93
CA THR A 50 9.26 -1.93 -18.63
C THR A 50 9.27 -3.44 -18.80
N GLY A 51 10.10 -4.11 -18.00
CA GLY A 51 10.25 -5.56 -18.01
C GLY A 51 10.01 -6.17 -16.64
N LYS A 52 10.89 -7.06 -16.18
CA LYS A 52 10.76 -7.78 -14.92
C LYS A 52 11.18 -6.94 -13.73
N LEU A 53 10.44 -7.12 -12.62
CA LEU A 53 10.77 -6.58 -11.32
C LEU A 53 11.62 -7.57 -10.54
N PHE A 54 12.66 -7.06 -9.86
CA PHE A 54 13.51 -7.80 -8.94
C PHE A 54 13.46 -7.14 -7.58
N ILE A 55 13.21 -7.93 -6.55
CA ILE A 55 13.19 -7.48 -5.16
C ILE A 55 14.29 -8.25 -4.44
N GLU A 56 15.28 -7.53 -3.92
CA GLU A 56 16.37 -8.13 -3.13
C GLU A 56 15.94 -8.23 -1.67
N LYS A 57 16.46 -9.23 -0.92
CA LYS A 57 16.23 -9.29 0.53
C LYS A 57 16.81 -8.06 1.23
N PRO A 58 16.27 -7.68 2.40
CA PRO A 58 16.75 -6.51 3.14
C PRO A 58 18.25 -6.53 3.40
N PHE A 59 18.93 -5.44 3.05
CA PHE A 59 20.34 -5.22 3.36
C PHE A 59 20.60 -3.73 3.59
N THR A 60 21.66 -3.43 4.31
CA THR A 60 22.17 -2.06 4.46
C THR A 60 23.55 -1.94 3.80
N LYS A 61 23.86 -0.73 3.34
CA LYS A 61 25.20 -0.40 2.87
C LYS A 61 25.95 0.25 4.02
N GLU A 62 27.04 -0.39 4.42
CA GLU A 62 27.93 0.15 5.44
C GLU A 62 28.79 1.30 4.85
N ALA A 63 29.48 2.04 5.74
CA ALA A 63 30.29 3.20 5.34
C ALA A 63 31.43 2.85 4.36
N ASP A 64 31.89 1.60 4.36
CA ASP A 64 32.91 1.08 3.45
C ASP A 64 32.34 0.63 2.08
N GLY A 65 31.02 0.74 1.91
CA GLY A 65 30.29 0.34 0.69
C GLY A 65 29.93 -1.15 0.65
N SER A 66 30.25 -1.94 1.67
CA SER A 66 29.86 -3.35 1.77
C SER A 66 28.34 -3.48 1.99
N LYS A 67 27.77 -4.57 1.47
CA LYS A 67 26.38 -4.95 1.74
C LYS A 67 26.35 -5.86 2.97
N SER A 68 25.64 -5.45 4.02
CA SER A 68 25.40 -6.24 5.21
C SER A 68 23.92 -6.60 5.31
N MET A 69 23.60 -7.85 5.64
CA MET A 69 22.22 -8.25 5.91
C MET A 69 21.74 -7.50 7.15
N ILE A 70 20.52 -6.96 7.08
CA ILE A 70 19.88 -6.28 8.21
C ILE A 70 18.74 -7.15 8.75
N TYR A 71 18.71 -7.29 10.07
CA TYR A 71 17.63 -7.95 10.79
C TYR A 71 16.67 -6.92 11.41
N PRO A 72 15.40 -7.29 11.66
CA PRO A 72 14.42 -6.35 12.21
C PRO A 72 14.84 -5.76 13.57
N ALA A 73 15.44 -6.56 14.47
CA ALA A 73 15.97 -6.09 15.75
C ALA A 73 17.02 -4.97 15.57
N GLU A 74 17.93 -5.15 14.62
CA GLU A 74 18.95 -4.15 14.29
C GLU A 74 18.31 -2.88 13.69
N ALA A 75 17.31 -3.03 12.80
CA ALA A 75 16.58 -1.91 12.22
C ALA A 75 15.89 -1.06 13.30
N ARG A 76 15.32 -1.68 14.34
CA ARG A 76 14.73 -0.98 15.50
C ARG A 76 15.80 -0.21 16.28
N LEU A 77 16.93 -0.85 16.60
CA LEU A 77 18.00 -0.25 17.40
C LEU A 77 18.69 0.91 16.69
N ARG A 78 18.90 0.79 15.38
CA ARG A 78 19.61 1.81 14.57
C ARG A 78 18.67 2.86 13.98
N ASN A 79 17.36 2.82 14.27
CA ASN A 79 16.35 3.69 13.69
C ASN A 79 16.34 3.67 12.14
N LEU A 80 16.51 2.49 11.55
CA LEU A 80 16.51 2.29 10.11
C LEU A 80 15.15 1.81 9.61
N ASN A 81 14.97 1.87 8.29
CA ASN A 81 13.87 1.19 7.62
C ASN A 81 14.26 -0.27 7.36
N TYR A 82 13.37 -1.19 7.69
CA TYR A 82 13.49 -2.57 7.26
C TYR A 82 12.87 -2.71 5.87
N SER A 83 13.69 -2.54 4.83
CA SER A 83 13.24 -2.42 3.44
C SER A 83 14.09 -3.26 2.48
N ALA A 84 13.46 -3.66 1.38
CA ALA A 84 14.04 -4.40 0.27
C ALA A 84 14.29 -3.46 -0.91
N HIS A 85 15.43 -3.56 -1.56
CA HIS A 85 15.73 -2.79 -2.76
C HIS A 85 15.00 -3.37 -3.96
N MET A 86 14.34 -2.49 -4.72
CA MET A 86 13.63 -2.84 -5.94
C MET A 86 14.40 -2.40 -7.17
N TYR A 87 14.49 -3.28 -8.14
CA TYR A 87 15.05 -3.01 -9.46
C TYR A 87 14.06 -3.42 -10.52
N LEU A 88 13.90 -2.58 -11.52
CA LEU A 88 13.02 -2.86 -12.65
C LEU A 88 13.86 -2.86 -13.93
N GLU A 89 13.64 -3.84 -14.78
CA GLU A 89 14.18 -3.81 -16.13
C GLU A 89 13.48 -2.73 -16.95
N MET A 90 14.24 -1.83 -17.54
CA MET A 90 13.74 -0.75 -18.36
C MET A 90 14.57 -0.62 -19.63
N ALA A 91 13.94 -0.25 -20.75
CA ALA A 91 14.59 0.16 -21.96
C ALA A 91 14.00 1.47 -22.47
N LEU A 92 14.84 2.43 -22.75
CA LEU A 92 14.47 3.66 -23.45
C LEU A 92 14.70 3.47 -24.93
N ASN A 93 13.63 3.38 -25.71
CA ASN A 93 13.67 3.24 -27.15
C ASN A 93 13.53 4.61 -27.81
N GLU A 94 14.37 4.89 -28.79
CA GLU A 94 14.38 6.12 -29.59
C GLU A 94 14.03 5.82 -31.02
N GLU A 95 13.08 6.55 -31.62
CA GLU A 95 12.67 6.51 -33.03
C GLU A 95 12.37 5.09 -33.57
N GLY A 96 12.00 4.16 -32.68
CA GLY A 96 11.66 2.78 -33.04
C GLY A 96 12.84 1.80 -32.98
N GLU A 97 14.03 2.24 -32.57
CA GLU A 97 15.12 1.33 -32.22
C GLU A 97 14.89 0.69 -30.86
N ASP A 98 14.96 -0.64 -30.80
CA ASP A 98 14.82 -1.39 -29.54
C ASP A 98 16.17 -1.49 -28.82
N ASN A 99 16.28 -0.78 -27.70
CA ASN A 99 17.44 -0.90 -26.83
C ASN A 99 17.30 -2.09 -25.88
N PRO A 100 18.42 -2.68 -25.40
CA PRO A 100 18.37 -3.75 -24.42
C PRO A 100 17.77 -3.26 -23.09
N LEU A 101 17.07 -4.17 -22.39
CA LEU A 101 16.58 -3.92 -21.06
C LEU A 101 17.74 -3.85 -20.05
N GLU A 102 17.80 -2.78 -19.29
CA GLU A 102 18.77 -2.58 -18.22
C GLU A 102 18.08 -2.63 -16.85
N LYS A 103 18.76 -3.23 -15.86
CA LYS A 103 18.27 -3.31 -14.50
C LYS A 103 18.51 -2.00 -13.76
N VAL A 104 17.45 -1.22 -13.54
CA VAL A 104 17.48 0.11 -12.91
C VAL A 104 16.93 0.04 -11.51
N TYR A 105 17.63 0.64 -10.54
CA TYR A 105 17.12 0.82 -9.18
C TYR A 105 15.97 1.82 -9.17
N ILE A 106 14.81 1.41 -8.64
CA ILE A 106 13.61 2.25 -8.62
C ILE A 106 13.21 2.71 -7.21
N GLY A 107 13.76 2.10 -6.17
CA GLY A 107 13.46 2.48 -4.80
C GLY A 107 13.50 1.33 -3.81
N GLU A 108 12.96 1.58 -2.63
CA GLU A 108 12.89 0.62 -1.54
C GLU A 108 11.45 0.28 -1.20
N LEU A 109 11.20 -1.00 -0.95
CA LEU A 109 9.92 -1.52 -0.49
C LEU A 109 10.03 -1.90 0.99
N PRO A 110 9.23 -1.33 1.89
CA PRO A 110 9.18 -1.80 3.27
C PRO A 110 8.82 -3.29 3.33
N VAL A 111 9.55 -4.05 4.14
CA VAL A 111 9.34 -5.50 4.27
C VAL A 111 8.51 -5.79 5.49
N MET A 112 7.41 -6.54 5.27
CA MET A 112 6.56 -7.01 6.35
C MET A 112 7.26 -8.14 7.10
N LEU A 113 7.27 -8.07 8.44
CA LEU A 113 7.88 -9.09 9.27
C LEU A 113 7.21 -10.45 9.08
N LYS A 114 8.03 -11.49 9.03
CA LYS A 114 7.64 -12.90 8.76
C LYS A 114 7.01 -13.16 7.39
N SER A 115 7.11 -12.20 6.43
CA SER A 115 6.79 -12.44 5.02
C SER A 115 7.88 -13.26 4.30
N ASP A 116 7.59 -13.74 3.08
CA ASP A 116 8.49 -14.60 2.29
C ASP A 116 9.89 -13.98 2.04
N ILE A 117 9.97 -12.65 1.92
CA ILE A 117 11.23 -11.92 1.71
C ILE A 117 11.89 -11.45 3.03
N CYS A 118 11.22 -11.65 4.16
CA CYS A 118 11.77 -11.33 5.48
C CYS A 118 12.87 -12.32 5.86
N HIS A 119 13.94 -11.85 6.50
CA HIS A 119 15.00 -12.73 7.01
C HIS A 119 14.55 -13.65 8.14
N LEU A 120 13.44 -13.32 8.82
CA LEU A 120 12.87 -14.14 9.89
C LEU A 120 11.97 -15.27 9.36
N HIS A 121 11.70 -15.31 8.04
CA HIS A 121 10.83 -16.32 7.47
C HIS A 121 11.43 -17.73 7.57
N GLY A 122 10.71 -18.64 8.20
CA GLY A 122 11.12 -20.03 8.32
C GLY A 122 12.18 -20.33 9.39
N LEU A 123 12.57 -19.34 10.21
CA LEU A 123 13.46 -19.56 11.34
C LEU A 123 12.75 -20.29 12.47
N SER A 124 13.49 -21.16 13.17
CA SER A 124 13.04 -21.80 14.41
C SER A 124 13.00 -20.82 15.58
N ASP A 125 12.31 -21.18 16.66
CA ASP A 125 12.21 -20.36 17.87
C ASP A 125 13.60 -20.02 18.46
N GLU A 126 14.52 -20.98 18.42
CA GLU A 126 15.90 -20.80 18.90
C GLU A 126 16.65 -19.79 18.03
N GLU A 127 16.55 -19.88 16.71
CA GLU A 127 17.17 -18.95 15.77
C GLU A 127 16.57 -17.54 15.87
N LEU A 128 15.27 -17.42 16.13
CA LEU A 128 14.61 -16.11 16.37
C LEU A 128 15.19 -15.43 17.62
N ILE A 129 15.37 -16.19 18.71
CA ILE A 129 15.97 -15.68 19.95
C ILE A 129 17.41 -15.22 19.71
N GLU A 130 18.20 -15.96 18.93
CA GLU A 130 19.57 -15.58 18.57
C GLU A 130 19.63 -14.26 17.78
N GLN A 131 18.60 -13.98 16.96
CA GLN A 131 18.46 -12.72 16.23
C GLN A 131 17.84 -11.59 17.07
N GLY A 132 17.52 -11.86 18.35
CA GLY A 132 16.92 -10.88 19.25
C GLY A 132 15.44 -10.63 19.02
N GLU A 133 14.74 -11.58 18.42
CA GLU A 133 13.30 -11.51 18.13
C GLU A 133 12.51 -12.43 19.06
N ASP A 134 11.26 -12.04 19.36
CA ASP A 134 10.34 -12.86 20.15
C ASP A 134 9.73 -13.98 19.28
N PRO A 135 9.88 -15.27 19.64
CA PRO A 135 9.23 -16.36 18.94
C PRO A 135 7.69 -16.25 18.89
N GLN A 136 7.10 -15.64 19.93
CA GLN A 136 5.66 -15.46 20.03
C GLN A 136 5.13 -14.29 19.17
N ASP A 137 6.00 -13.43 18.65
CA ASP A 137 5.60 -12.38 17.73
C ASP A 137 5.12 -12.99 16.41
N LEU A 138 3.90 -12.68 16.01
CA LEU A 138 3.28 -13.19 14.80
C LEU A 138 3.71 -12.46 13.53
N GLY A 139 4.37 -11.31 13.64
CA GLY A 139 4.75 -10.45 12.51
C GLY A 139 3.56 -9.70 11.92
N GLY A 140 3.57 -9.46 10.60
CA GLY A 140 2.47 -8.79 9.91
C GLY A 140 2.50 -7.26 9.98
N TYR A 141 3.61 -6.67 10.39
CA TYR A 141 3.83 -5.23 10.49
C TYR A 141 5.17 -4.83 9.85
N PHE A 142 5.43 -3.55 9.77
CA PHE A 142 6.62 -2.96 9.16
C PHE A 142 7.46 -2.22 10.20
N ILE A 143 8.76 -2.06 9.93
CA ILE A 143 9.65 -1.20 10.72
C ILE A 143 10.07 -0.02 9.83
N VAL A 144 9.68 1.18 10.22
CA VAL A 144 9.97 2.43 9.51
C VAL A 144 10.58 3.42 10.49
N ASN A 145 11.81 3.85 10.21
CA ASN A 145 12.60 4.70 11.11
C ASN A 145 12.68 4.11 12.54
N GLY A 146 12.91 2.80 12.64
CA GLY A 146 12.99 2.08 13.91
C GLY A 146 11.67 1.86 14.64
N SER A 147 10.56 2.41 14.12
CA SER A 147 9.24 2.29 14.74
C SER A 147 8.39 1.24 14.04
N GLU A 148 7.68 0.44 14.81
CA GLU A 148 6.75 -0.56 14.30
C GLU A 148 5.47 0.11 13.77
N ARG A 149 5.07 -0.26 12.56
CA ARG A 149 3.92 0.31 11.85
C ARG A 149 3.05 -0.81 11.28
N ALA A 150 1.81 -0.89 11.73
CA ALA A 150 0.82 -1.79 11.16
C ALA A 150 -0.07 -1.08 10.14
N VAL A 151 -0.43 -1.80 9.08
CA VAL A 151 -1.44 -1.33 8.13
C VAL A 151 -2.81 -1.63 8.72
N VAL A 152 -3.60 -0.59 8.94
CA VAL A 152 -4.99 -0.73 9.39
C VAL A 152 -5.91 -0.61 8.19
N THR A 153 -6.71 -1.65 7.93
CA THR A 153 -7.74 -1.59 6.89
C THR A 153 -8.84 -0.64 7.31
N MET A 154 -9.13 0.34 6.47
CA MET A 154 -10.22 1.29 6.67
C MET A 154 -11.22 1.16 5.52
N GLU A 155 -12.51 1.21 5.86
CA GLU A 155 -13.58 1.31 4.89
C GLU A 155 -13.96 2.78 4.72
N GLU A 156 -13.82 3.30 3.51
CA GLU A 156 -14.24 4.65 3.14
C GLU A 156 -15.29 4.61 2.03
N ILE A 157 -16.10 5.66 1.99
CA ILE A 157 -17.04 5.88 0.88
C ILE A 157 -16.23 6.10 -0.41
N ALA A 158 -16.56 5.37 -1.46
CA ALA A 158 -15.85 5.46 -2.74
C ALA A 158 -15.81 6.91 -3.25
N PRO A 159 -14.62 7.46 -3.53
CA PRO A 159 -14.49 8.81 -4.08
C PRO A 159 -15.02 8.89 -5.51
N ASN A 160 -15.33 10.11 -5.95
CA ASN A 160 -15.81 10.42 -7.29
C ASN A 160 -17.12 9.69 -7.69
N LYS A 161 -17.90 9.24 -6.69
CA LYS A 161 -19.24 8.64 -6.89
C LYS A 161 -20.29 9.45 -6.18
N ILE A 162 -21.47 9.54 -6.81
CA ILE A 162 -22.65 10.21 -6.24
C ILE A 162 -23.34 9.22 -5.30
N ILE A 163 -23.46 9.61 -4.04
CA ILE A 163 -24.17 8.84 -3.02
C ILE A 163 -25.44 9.59 -2.66
N LEU A 164 -26.56 8.89 -2.71
CA LEU A 164 -27.86 9.44 -2.37
C LEU A 164 -28.27 8.97 -0.98
N GLU A 165 -28.53 9.91 -0.11
CA GLU A 165 -29.03 9.67 1.25
C GLU A 165 -30.45 10.24 1.37
N ARG A 166 -31.36 9.47 1.96
CA ARG A 166 -32.67 9.99 2.36
C ARG A 166 -32.55 10.61 3.73
N ILE A 167 -32.97 11.87 3.86
CA ILE A 167 -32.93 12.60 5.14
C ILE A 167 -34.35 12.68 5.70
N GLY A 168 -34.51 12.24 6.96
CA GLY A 168 -35.78 12.34 7.69
C GLY A 168 -36.73 11.17 7.49
N ASN A 169 -37.97 11.31 8.01
CA ASN A 169 -39.00 10.29 7.96
C ASN A 169 -39.57 10.14 6.51
N VAL A 170 -40.23 9.01 6.25
CA VAL A 170 -40.79 8.65 4.92
C VAL A 170 -41.68 9.75 4.32
N GLU A 171 -42.34 10.54 5.17
CA GLU A 171 -43.22 11.65 4.77
C GLU A 171 -42.47 12.92 4.35
N ASP A 172 -41.21 13.11 4.76
CA ASP A 172 -40.48 14.37 4.62
C ASP A 172 -39.80 14.53 3.25
N ARG A 173 -39.76 13.46 2.43
CA ARG A 173 -39.25 13.41 1.04
C ARG A 173 -37.99 14.23 0.80
N ARG A 174 -37.12 14.39 1.82
CA ARG A 174 -35.85 15.09 1.67
C ARG A 174 -34.77 14.11 1.21
N ALA A 175 -33.99 14.52 0.24
CA ALA A 175 -32.88 13.74 -0.26
C ALA A 175 -31.61 14.61 -0.27
N LYS A 176 -30.48 13.97 -0.05
CA LYS A 176 -29.16 14.58 -0.12
C LYS A 176 -28.29 13.74 -1.05
N ALA A 177 -27.67 14.40 -2.01
CA ALA A 177 -26.62 13.81 -2.83
C ALA A 177 -25.27 14.31 -2.31
N ILE A 178 -24.33 13.40 -2.11
CA ILE A 178 -22.98 13.70 -1.65
C ILE A 178 -21.99 13.14 -2.66
N VAL A 179 -21.02 13.97 -3.02
CA VAL A 179 -19.86 13.56 -3.84
C VAL A 179 -18.60 13.99 -3.10
N THR A 180 -17.71 13.04 -2.85
CA THR A 180 -16.35 13.35 -2.42
C THR A 180 -15.45 13.27 -3.65
N SER A 181 -15.10 14.42 -4.23
CA SER A 181 -14.20 14.49 -5.38
C SER A 181 -12.74 14.42 -4.90
N ILE A 182 -11.97 13.51 -5.48
CA ILE A 182 -10.53 13.39 -5.24
C ILE A 182 -9.83 13.42 -6.59
N LYS A 183 -8.90 14.37 -6.74
CA LYS A 183 -8.03 14.49 -7.92
C LYS A 183 -6.65 15.00 -7.49
N SER A 184 -5.60 14.27 -7.87
CA SER A 184 -4.19 14.66 -7.63
C SER A 184 -3.91 15.06 -6.17
N GLY A 185 -4.45 14.29 -5.18
CA GLY A 185 -4.26 14.54 -3.75
C GLY A 185 -5.19 15.59 -3.14
N PHE A 186 -5.93 16.34 -3.93
CA PHE A 186 -6.93 17.29 -3.44
C PHE A 186 -8.26 16.60 -3.22
N ARG A 187 -8.87 16.85 -2.06
CA ARG A 187 -10.17 16.30 -1.67
C ARG A 187 -11.17 17.43 -1.43
N ALA A 188 -12.31 17.37 -2.14
CA ALA A 188 -13.42 18.29 -1.98
C ALA A 188 -14.73 17.52 -1.77
N ARG A 189 -15.50 17.90 -0.75
CA ARG A 189 -16.82 17.31 -0.49
C ARG A 189 -17.90 18.28 -0.95
N ILE A 190 -18.68 17.87 -1.93
CA ILE A 190 -19.83 18.63 -2.47
C ILE A 190 -21.09 17.94 -2.00
N SER A 191 -22.06 18.71 -1.51
CA SER A 191 -23.37 18.16 -1.15
C SER A 191 -24.50 18.99 -1.75
N LEU A 192 -25.50 18.28 -2.26
CA LEU A 192 -26.72 18.83 -2.80
C LEU A 192 -27.90 18.34 -1.96
N GLU A 193 -28.62 19.23 -1.31
CA GLU A 193 -29.80 18.91 -0.54
C GLU A 193 -31.07 19.39 -1.23
N TYR A 194 -32.03 18.49 -1.38
CA TYR A 194 -33.39 18.81 -1.79
C TYR A 194 -34.21 19.09 -0.52
N LYS A 195 -34.76 20.31 -0.44
CA LYS A 195 -35.65 20.73 0.66
C LYS A 195 -36.99 21.17 0.13
N LYS A 196 -38.06 20.58 0.67
CA LYS A 196 -39.42 21.03 0.43
C LYS A 196 -39.82 22.00 1.54
N PRO A 197 -39.98 23.30 1.25
CA PRO A 197 -40.40 24.27 2.27
C PRO A 197 -41.86 24.07 2.64
N ARG A 198 -42.19 24.51 3.85
CA ARG A 198 -43.57 24.38 4.40
C ARG A 198 -44.61 25.22 3.69
N LYS A 199 -44.28 26.27 2.93
CA LYS A 199 -45.23 27.23 2.39
C LYS A 199 -45.22 27.43 0.88
N SER A 200 -44.20 27.27 0.14
CA SER A 200 -44.19 27.21 -1.35
C SER A 200 -42.79 27.01 -1.93
N GLY A 201 -42.73 26.30 -3.06
CA GLY A 201 -41.49 26.12 -3.85
C GLY A 201 -40.65 24.92 -3.41
N VAL A 202 -39.69 24.58 -4.27
CA VAL A 202 -38.67 23.56 -4.04
C VAL A 202 -37.34 24.27 -3.99
N PHE A 203 -36.52 24.00 -2.97
CA PHE A 203 -35.19 24.57 -2.90
C PHE A 203 -34.14 23.49 -3.01
N LEU A 204 -33.13 23.75 -3.84
CA LEU A 204 -31.91 23.01 -3.90
C LEU A 204 -30.84 23.81 -3.18
N ARG A 205 -30.22 23.22 -2.15
CA ARG A 205 -29.09 23.79 -1.43
C ARG A 205 -27.82 23.06 -1.84
N ILE A 206 -26.89 23.78 -2.43
CA ILE A 206 -25.57 23.27 -2.80
C ILE A 206 -24.58 23.79 -1.77
N SER A 207 -23.74 22.90 -1.26
CA SER A 207 -22.59 23.25 -0.39
C SER A 207 -21.33 22.69 -1.01
N PHE A 208 -20.33 23.51 -1.17
CA PHE A 208 -18.97 23.15 -1.61
C PHE A 208 -17.96 23.89 -0.73
N PRO A 209 -16.68 23.36 -0.62
CA PRO A 209 -15.64 23.99 0.19
C PRO A 209 -15.31 25.36 -0.30
#